data_38763fe9b5b17a012efc7f5ced4f3ee7
#
_entry.id   38763fe9b5b17a012efc7f5ced4f3ee7
#
_cell.length_a   1.000
_cell.length_b   1.000
_cell.length_c   1.000
_cell.angle_alpha   90.00
_cell.angle_beta   90.00
_cell.angle_gamma   90.00
#
_symmetry.space_group_name_H-M   'P 1'
#
loop_
_entity.id
_entity.type
_entity.pdbx_description
1 polymer ?
#
loop_
_entity_poly.entity_id
_entity_poly.type
_entity_poly.pdbx_seq_one_letter_code
_entity_poly.pdbx_strand_id
1 'polypeptide(L)'
;MIRIFLLLVCGVLLGARPAPGPISLLPSAPASGPFSPLPSAPASGPFSPLPSAPASEPVVMFWNLENFFDWRDDGGGEADTEFSSSGARHWTRRRFQAKARAIGKTLVWAGGIAGRLPDLFGVAEIENAFVLDKLLDEEPLRKLEYGYVHFDSPDRRGIDVGLLYRRSVFQVVSSRAVPVRAAKDGDTLRTRDILLTCLEDGRGDRWNVLVCHFPSKYGGGDSDWRREAAGRILRQVCDSLLAAGEERVLAMGDFNDTPDSPALQLLSGPMVNLAAPLAARGQGSIRFEGRWQLIDHMYVSPSLAARSTLEILHPPFLTTHDNVHSGDKPLRTYLGPRYTGGVSDHRPILLRLDPPPPSATPTLASPPPSISTTSALPPPSATPHAALFPPAFSTPLSPPSPSPGVCTRNRE
;
A
#
# COMPACT_ATOMS: atom_id res chain seq x y z
N MET A 1 -27.49 -59.26 -29.72
CA MET A 1 -27.48 -58.81 -28.35
C MET A 1 -27.48 -57.27 -28.38
N ILE A 2 -28.65 -56.70 -28.21
CA ILE A 2 -28.91 -55.24 -28.30
C ILE A 2 -28.83 -54.70 -26.86
N ARG A 3 -27.91 -53.82 -26.62
CA ARG A 3 -27.83 -53.03 -25.33
C ARG A 3 -28.62 -51.75 -25.52
N ILE A 4 -29.73 -51.67 -24.80
CA ILE A 4 -30.58 -50.49 -24.68
C ILE A 4 -29.89 -49.51 -23.72
N PHE A 5 -29.59 -48.30 -24.19
CA PHE A 5 -29.15 -47.19 -23.36
C PHE A 5 -30.38 -46.46 -22.83
N LEU A 6 -30.59 -46.52 -21.54
CA LEU A 6 -31.62 -45.74 -20.82
C LEU A 6 -31.10 -44.35 -20.56
N LEU A 7 -31.63 -43.36 -21.25
CA LEU A 7 -31.38 -41.92 -20.98
C LEU A 7 -32.23 -41.50 -19.78
N LEU A 8 -31.59 -41.31 -18.64
CA LEU A 8 -32.21 -40.65 -17.48
C LEU A 8 -32.12 -39.13 -17.69
N VAL A 9 -33.23 -38.51 -18.03
CA VAL A 9 -33.39 -37.05 -18.05
C VAL A 9 -33.55 -36.59 -16.59
N CYS A 10 -32.47 -36.12 -15.98
CA CYS A 10 -32.53 -35.40 -14.71
C CYS A 10 -32.99 -33.96 -14.99
N GLY A 11 -34.24 -33.67 -14.68
CA GLY A 11 -34.77 -32.31 -14.65
C GLY A 11 -34.05 -31.51 -13.57
N VAL A 12 -33.22 -30.58 -13.99
CA VAL A 12 -32.63 -29.58 -13.09
C VAL A 12 -33.73 -28.55 -12.79
N LEU A 13 -34.31 -28.64 -11.60
CA LEU A 13 -35.07 -27.57 -10.99
C LEU A 13 -34.09 -26.40 -10.74
N LEU A 14 -34.17 -25.37 -11.56
CA LEU A 14 -33.56 -24.07 -11.33
C LEU A 14 -34.24 -23.45 -10.11
N GLY A 15 -33.82 -23.84 -8.93
CA GLY A 15 -34.11 -23.09 -7.69
C GLY A 15 -33.42 -21.74 -7.78
N ALA A 16 -34.21 -20.66 -7.79
CA ALA A 16 -33.69 -19.30 -7.66
C ALA A 16 -32.81 -19.23 -6.39
N ARG A 17 -31.53 -18.95 -6.54
CA ARG A 17 -30.66 -18.67 -5.40
C ARG A 17 -31.20 -17.43 -4.69
N PRO A 18 -31.33 -17.44 -3.36
CA PRO A 18 -31.68 -16.23 -2.62
C PRO A 18 -30.63 -15.15 -2.91
N ALA A 19 -31.08 -13.91 -3.01
CA ALA A 19 -30.17 -12.77 -3.16
C ALA A 19 -29.14 -12.78 -2.02
N PRO A 20 -27.86 -12.52 -2.32
CA PRO A 20 -26.83 -12.48 -1.28
C PRO A 20 -27.21 -11.45 -0.22
N GLY A 21 -27.16 -11.85 1.05
CA GLY A 21 -27.40 -10.96 2.18
C GLY A 21 -26.41 -9.77 2.21
N PRO A 22 -26.76 -8.67 2.88
CA PRO A 22 -25.91 -7.50 2.95
C PRO A 22 -24.58 -7.84 3.66
N ILE A 23 -23.46 -7.38 3.07
CA ILE A 23 -22.15 -7.43 3.70
C ILE A 23 -22.15 -6.40 4.83
N SER A 24 -21.98 -6.85 6.07
CA SER A 24 -21.86 -5.97 7.22
C SER A 24 -20.38 -5.72 7.53
N LEU A 25 -19.94 -4.48 7.42
CA LEU A 25 -18.64 -4.06 7.93
C LEU A 25 -18.77 -3.98 9.45
N LEU A 26 -17.97 -4.76 10.17
CA LEU A 26 -17.91 -4.63 11.62
C LEU A 26 -17.29 -3.28 11.96
N PRO A 27 -17.83 -2.55 12.96
CA PRO A 27 -17.26 -1.27 13.33
C PRO A 27 -15.80 -1.48 13.75
N SER A 28 -14.90 -0.82 13.05
CA SER A 28 -13.59 -0.51 13.60
C SER A 28 -13.85 0.26 14.88
N ALA A 29 -13.16 -0.03 15.96
CA ALA A 29 -13.24 0.82 17.16
C ALA A 29 -13.10 2.28 16.69
N PRO A 30 -13.95 3.22 17.17
CA PRO A 30 -13.92 4.57 16.66
C PRO A 30 -12.51 5.13 16.79
N ALA A 31 -11.96 5.63 15.70
CA ALA A 31 -10.78 6.47 15.74
C ALA A 31 -11.18 7.76 16.44
N SER A 32 -11.31 7.69 17.77
CA SER A 32 -11.68 8.80 18.61
C SER A 32 -10.43 9.56 19.00
N GLY A 33 -10.24 10.70 18.38
CA GLY A 33 -9.31 11.71 18.83
C GLY A 33 -8.36 12.20 17.73
N PRO A 34 -7.92 13.46 17.85
CA PRO A 34 -6.84 13.96 17.04
C PRO A 34 -5.61 13.08 17.29
N PHE A 35 -4.89 12.73 16.23
CA PHE A 35 -3.71 11.88 16.20
C PHE A 35 -2.90 11.90 17.51
N SER A 36 -3.12 10.93 18.39
CA SER A 36 -2.19 10.70 19.49
C SER A 36 -0.95 10.04 18.90
N PRO A 37 0.25 10.56 19.16
CA PRO A 37 1.47 9.88 18.73
C PRO A 37 1.52 8.51 19.42
N LEU A 38 1.60 7.45 18.62
CA LEU A 38 1.86 6.09 19.10
C LEU A 38 3.23 6.06 19.78
N PRO A 39 3.44 5.13 20.75
CA PRO A 39 4.73 4.97 21.36
C PRO A 39 5.78 4.77 20.28
N SER A 40 6.75 5.66 20.27
CA SER A 40 7.87 5.72 19.35
C SER A 40 8.58 4.38 19.34
N ALA A 41 8.79 3.81 18.17
CA ALA A 41 9.89 2.87 17.97
C ALA A 41 11.15 3.49 18.60
N PRO A 42 12.06 2.71 19.21
CA PRO A 42 13.18 3.27 19.94
C PRO A 42 13.92 4.29 19.08
N ALA A 43 14.02 5.50 19.59
CA ALA A 43 14.69 6.61 18.92
C ALA A 43 16.16 6.22 18.73
N SER A 44 16.50 5.84 17.53
CA SER A 44 17.89 5.78 17.09
C SER A 44 18.40 7.22 17.00
N GLY A 45 19.44 7.52 17.74
CA GLY A 45 20.31 8.68 17.86
C GLY A 45 20.05 10.00 17.11
N PRO A 46 20.86 11.04 17.32
CA PRO A 46 20.62 12.38 16.77
C PRO A 46 20.54 12.31 15.24
N PHE A 47 19.42 12.80 14.73
CA PHE A 47 19.12 12.89 13.30
C PHE A 47 20.20 13.72 12.59
N SER A 48 20.96 13.05 11.71
CA SER A 48 21.64 13.81 10.65
C SER A 48 20.56 14.33 9.70
N PRO A 49 20.65 15.61 9.25
CA PRO A 49 19.72 16.10 8.24
C PRO A 49 19.80 15.19 7.02
N LEU A 50 18.63 14.82 6.49
CA LEU A 50 18.55 14.07 5.24
C LEU A 50 19.44 14.74 4.20
N PRO A 51 20.27 14.01 3.46
CA PRO A 51 21.02 14.60 2.36
C PRO A 51 20.04 15.27 1.41
N SER A 52 20.43 16.44 0.87
CA SER A 52 19.61 17.22 -0.06
C SER A 52 18.95 16.31 -1.08
N ALA A 53 17.63 16.39 -1.19
CA ALA A 53 16.78 15.49 -1.93
C ALA A 53 17.35 15.17 -3.32
N PRO A 54 17.32 13.92 -3.76
CA PRO A 54 17.54 13.62 -5.15
C PRO A 54 16.50 14.39 -5.98
N ALA A 55 16.94 15.03 -7.05
CA ALA A 55 16.08 15.79 -7.96
C ALA A 55 15.01 14.93 -8.67
N SER A 56 15.04 13.62 -8.48
CA SER A 56 14.17 12.63 -9.12
C SER A 56 13.07 12.13 -8.18
N GLU A 57 11.90 11.88 -8.76
CA GLU A 57 10.76 11.25 -8.08
C GLU A 57 11.09 9.82 -7.61
N PRO A 58 10.41 9.31 -6.57
CA PRO A 58 10.70 7.99 -6.04
C PRO A 58 10.30 6.86 -7.02
N VAL A 59 11.05 5.78 -6.96
CA VAL A 59 10.74 4.51 -7.61
C VAL A 59 10.08 3.60 -6.58
N VAL A 60 8.95 2.99 -6.95
CA VAL A 60 8.19 2.10 -6.07
C VAL A 60 8.09 0.72 -6.67
N MET A 61 8.31 -0.31 -5.88
CA MET A 61 8.15 -1.71 -6.26
C MET A 61 7.16 -2.40 -5.33
N PHE A 62 6.38 -3.33 -5.85
CA PHE A 62 5.60 -4.27 -5.05
C PHE A 62 5.85 -5.69 -5.52
N TRP A 63 5.89 -6.64 -4.57
CA TRP A 63 6.02 -8.06 -4.87
C TRP A 63 5.41 -8.95 -3.78
N ASN A 64 4.51 -9.84 -4.14
CA ASN A 64 4.12 -10.96 -3.28
C ASN A 64 5.26 -11.98 -3.27
N LEU A 65 5.81 -12.28 -2.09
CA LEU A 65 7.00 -13.11 -1.92
C LEU A 65 6.68 -14.61 -1.77
N GLU A 66 5.44 -15.04 -1.95
CA GLU A 66 5.00 -16.43 -1.86
C GLU A 66 5.51 -17.17 -0.60
N ASN A 67 4.75 -17.10 0.49
CA ASN A 67 5.05 -17.83 1.73
C ASN A 67 6.50 -17.62 2.21
N PHE A 68 6.86 -16.38 2.47
CA PHE A 68 8.19 -16.07 2.98
C PHE A 68 8.21 -16.14 4.51
N PHE A 69 8.23 -17.38 5.01
CA PHE A 69 8.35 -17.72 6.43
C PHE A 69 9.80 -17.76 6.87
N ASP A 70 10.04 -17.71 8.17
CA ASP A 70 11.33 -18.09 8.70
C ASP A 70 11.46 -19.64 8.72
N TRP A 71 12.49 -20.20 9.33
CA TRP A 71 12.76 -21.65 9.31
C TRP A 71 12.43 -22.33 10.63
N ARG A 72 11.81 -21.62 11.59
CA ARG A 72 11.42 -22.12 12.91
C ARG A 72 9.93 -22.44 12.91
N ASP A 73 9.48 -23.17 13.89
CA ASP A 73 8.08 -23.39 14.21
C ASP A 73 7.86 -22.72 15.56
N ASP A 74 7.48 -21.46 15.56
CA ASP A 74 7.31 -20.65 16.76
C ASP A 74 5.85 -20.19 16.97
N GLY A 75 4.90 -20.73 16.20
CA GLY A 75 3.49 -20.54 16.42
C GLY A 75 2.90 -19.33 15.69
N GLY A 76 3.55 -18.85 14.62
CA GLY A 76 3.13 -17.68 13.84
C GLY A 76 1.79 -17.83 13.12
N GLY A 77 1.29 -19.07 12.90
CA GLY A 77 0.03 -19.32 12.22
C GLY A 77 -0.12 -20.76 11.76
N GLU A 78 -1.21 -21.07 11.02
CA GLU A 78 -1.49 -22.44 10.56
C GLU A 78 -0.42 -22.97 9.57
N ALA A 79 0.26 -22.08 8.83
CA ALA A 79 1.25 -22.49 7.84
C ALA A 79 2.68 -22.55 8.41
N ASP A 80 2.94 -22.01 9.60
CA ASP A 80 4.26 -21.96 10.22
C ASP A 80 4.87 -23.36 10.37
N THR A 81 4.12 -24.30 10.97
CA THR A 81 4.55 -25.70 11.08
C THR A 81 4.92 -26.31 9.71
N GLU A 82 4.15 -26.03 8.65
CA GLU A 82 4.43 -26.54 7.29
C GLU A 82 5.74 -25.97 6.74
N PHE A 83 5.99 -24.67 6.96
CA PHE A 83 7.15 -23.94 6.43
C PHE A 83 8.32 -23.86 7.43
N SER A 84 8.45 -24.77 8.37
CA SER A 84 9.59 -24.89 9.26
C SER A 84 10.65 -25.88 8.73
N SER A 85 11.81 -25.93 9.41
CA SER A 85 12.89 -26.85 9.06
C SER A 85 12.49 -28.32 9.22
N SER A 86 11.66 -28.64 10.21
CA SER A 86 11.09 -29.98 10.47
C SER A 86 9.77 -30.22 9.78
N GLY A 87 9.13 -29.19 9.25
CA GLY A 87 7.84 -29.26 8.60
C GLY A 87 7.86 -29.91 7.22
N ALA A 88 6.68 -30.07 6.64
CA ALA A 88 6.49 -30.79 5.37
C ALA A 88 7.26 -30.17 4.19
N ARG A 89 7.53 -28.87 4.24
CA ARG A 89 8.34 -28.15 3.23
C ARG A 89 9.83 -28.24 3.46
N HIS A 90 10.28 -28.73 4.61
CA HIS A 90 11.70 -28.71 4.99
C HIS A 90 12.33 -27.33 4.72
N TRP A 91 11.65 -26.26 5.19
CA TRP A 91 12.06 -24.88 4.95
C TRP A 91 13.22 -24.50 5.86
N THR A 92 14.42 -24.83 5.42
CA THR A 92 15.65 -24.64 6.21
C THR A 92 16.17 -23.20 6.10
N ARG A 93 16.99 -22.79 7.10
CA ARG A 93 17.72 -21.51 7.06
C ARG A 93 18.45 -21.30 5.73
N ARG A 94 19.05 -22.35 5.16
CA ARG A 94 19.73 -22.25 3.86
C ARG A 94 18.79 -21.90 2.71
N ARG A 95 17.56 -22.45 2.69
CA ARG A 95 16.54 -22.14 1.69
C ARG A 95 16.03 -20.72 1.88
N PHE A 96 15.79 -20.31 3.13
CA PHE A 96 15.45 -18.93 3.47
C PHE A 96 16.50 -17.94 2.93
N GLN A 97 17.78 -18.14 3.26
CA GLN A 97 18.87 -17.30 2.80
C GLN A 97 18.99 -17.26 1.27
N ALA A 98 18.79 -18.39 0.59
CA ALA A 98 18.80 -18.44 -0.87
C ALA A 98 17.69 -17.56 -1.47
N LYS A 99 16.46 -17.64 -0.91
CA LYS A 99 15.32 -16.81 -1.32
C LYS A 99 15.55 -15.34 -1.00
N ALA A 100 16.04 -15.00 0.21
CA ALA A 100 16.36 -13.64 0.60
C ALA A 100 17.39 -12.97 -0.33
N ARG A 101 18.45 -13.70 -0.70
CA ARG A 101 19.46 -13.22 -1.69
C ARG A 101 18.85 -13.03 -3.08
N ALA A 102 17.94 -13.91 -3.50
CA ALA A 102 17.27 -13.78 -4.78
C ALA A 102 16.32 -12.57 -4.80
N ILE A 103 15.62 -12.27 -3.68
CA ILE A 103 14.82 -11.05 -3.50
C ILE A 103 15.73 -9.82 -3.63
N GLY A 104 16.83 -9.78 -2.88
CA GLY A 104 17.79 -8.67 -2.93
C GLY A 104 18.40 -8.47 -4.32
N LYS A 105 18.75 -9.58 -5.01
CA LYS A 105 19.21 -9.53 -6.40
C LYS A 105 18.16 -8.93 -7.33
N THR A 106 16.89 -9.29 -7.14
CA THR A 106 15.78 -8.78 -7.95
C THR A 106 15.60 -7.28 -7.73
N LEU A 107 15.71 -6.80 -6.49
CA LEU A 107 15.63 -5.38 -6.18
C LEU A 107 16.75 -4.57 -6.87
N VAL A 108 18.00 -5.06 -6.84
CA VAL A 108 19.12 -4.42 -7.54
C VAL A 108 18.92 -4.46 -9.06
N TRP A 109 18.45 -5.57 -9.59
CA TRP A 109 18.14 -5.71 -11.02
C TRP A 109 17.02 -4.75 -11.47
N ALA A 110 15.95 -4.62 -10.66
CA ALA A 110 14.88 -3.64 -10.88
C ALA A 110 15.44 -2.21 -10.85
N GLY A 111 16.38 -1.94 -9.96
CA GLY A 111 17.12 -0.68 -9.92
C GLY A 111 17.91 -0.38 -11.20
N GLY A 112 18.47 -1.40 -11.83
CA GLY A 112 19.13 -1.27 -13.14
C GLY A 112 18.16 -0.87 -14.26
N ILE A 113 16.91 -1.37 -14.20
CA ILE A 113 15.85 -0.99 -15.17
C ILE A 113 15.36 0.44 -14.91
N ALA A 114 15.15 0.80 -13.65
CA ALA A 114 14.63 2.11 -13.26
C ALA A 114 15.68 3.24 -13.29
N GLY A 115 16.96 2.90 -13.43
CA GLY A 115 18.09 3.84 -13.32
C GLY A 115 18.47 4.17 -11.88
N ARG A 116 17.71 3.70 -10.88
CA ARG A 116 17.97 3.83 -9.45
C ARG A 116 17.23 2.75 -8.67
N LEU A 117 17.72 2.42 -7.48
CA LEU A 117 17.05 1.45 -6.61
C LEU A 117 15.63 1.90 -6.27
N PRO A 118 14.66 0.98 -6.16
CA PRO A 118 13.36 1.29 -5.59
C PRO A 118 13.51 1.96 -4.22
N ASP A 119 12.85 3.08 -4.03
CA ASP A 119 12.89 3.83 -2.77
C ASP A 119 11.85 3.32 -1.77
N LEU A 120 10.76 2.74 -2.31
CA LEU A 120 9.70 2.05 -1.57
C LEU A 120 9.53 0.64 -2.16
N PHE A 121 9.47 -0.34 -1.29
CA PHE A 121 9.25 -1.72 -1.69
C PHE A 121 8.20 -2.38 -0.80
N GLY A 122 6.97 -2.48 -1.30
CA GLY A 122 5.87 -3.20 -0.66
C GLY A 122 6.01 -4.69 -0.87
N VAL A 123 5.81 -5.46 0.17
CA VAL A 123 5.87 -6.92 0.14
C VAL A 123 4.62 -7.54 0.76
N ALA A 124 4.25 -8.72 0.28
CA ALA A 124 3.19 -9.53 0.84
C ALA A 124 3.65 -10.98 1.03
N GLU A 125 2.91 -11.72 1.84
CA GLU A 125 3.21 -13.10 2.26
C GLU A 125 4.55 -13.21 3.01
N ILE A 126 4.83 -12.26 3.85
CA ILE A 126 5.88 -12.36 4.87
C ILE A 126 5.25 -12.83 6.19
N GLU A 127 5.99 -13.58 6.98
CA GLU A 127 5.46 -14.10 8.24
C GLU A 127 5.45 -13.03 9.34
N ASN A 128 6.59 -12.40 9.61
CA ASN A 128 6.75 -11.53 10.78
C ASN A 128 7.93 -10.55 10.63
N ALA A 129 8.14 -9.72 11.66
CA ALA A 129 9.26 -8.76 11.71
C ALA A 129 10.64 -9.44 11.63
N PHE A 130 10.80 -10.63 12.23
CA PHE A 130 12.06 -11.35 12.19
C PHE A 130 12.46 -11.74 10.76
N VAL A 131 11.49 -12.11 9.91
CA VAL A 131 11.72 -12.39 8.49
C VAL A 131 12.27 -11.16 7.79
N LEU A 132 11.73 -9.97 8.07
CA LEU A 132 12.22 -8.71 7.50
C LEU A 132 13.62 -8.33 8.00
N ASP A 133 13.89 -8.50 9.30
CA ASP A 133 15.23 -8.31 9.86
C ASP A 133 16.24 -9.20 9.14
N LYS A 134 15.91 -10.49 9.00
CA LYS A 134 16.80 -11.46 8.33
C LYS A 134 16.93 -11.22 6.83
N LEU A 135 15.88 -10.71 6.18
CA LEU A 135 15.96 -10.27 4.79
C LEU A 135 16.95 -9.11 4.62
N LEU A 136 16.88 -8.11 5.50
CA LEU A 136 17.78 -6.95 5.47
C LEU A 136 19.21 -7.30 5.89
N ASP A 137 19.43 -8.34 6.70
CA ASP A 137 20.74 -8.85 7.06
C ASP A 137 21.48 -9.56 5.89
N GLU A 138 20.75 -10.01 4.85
CA GLU A 138 21.35 -10.73 3.73
C GLU A 138 21.84 -9.79 2.61
N GLU A 139 22.92 -10.19 1.94
CA GLU A 139 23.41 -9.46 0.77
C GLU A 139 22.48 -9.62 -0.44
N PRO A 140 22.26 -8.55 -1.24
CA PRO A 140 22.90 -7.25 -1.16
C PRO A 140 22.19 -6.24 -0.25
N LEU A 141 21.01 -6.59 0.32
CA LEU A 141 20.13 -5.65 1.05
C LEU A 141 20.82 -5.00 2.25
N ARG A 142 21.69 -5.76 2.95
CA ARG A 142 22.43 -5.25 4.12
C ARG A 142 23.20 -3.95 3.86
N LYS A 143 23.61 -3.70 2.61
CA LYS A 143 24.37 -2.51 2.22
C LYS A 143 23.48 -1.36 1.66
N LEU A 144 22.18 -1.57 1.54
CA LEU A 144 21.30 -0.65 0.82
C LEU A 144 20.48 0.26 1.74
N GLU A 145 20.72 0.19 3.05
CA GLU A 145 20.16 1.05 4.09
C GLU A 145 18.62 1.15 4.08
N TYR A 146 17.94 0.01 3.82
CA TYR A 146 16.50 -0.05 3.97
C TYR A 146 16.09 -0.10 5.45
N GLY A 147 15.00 0.60 5.77
CA GLY A 147 14.17 0.34 6.94
C GLY A 147 12.90 -0.37 6.51
N TYR A 148 12.08 -0.79 7.47
CA TYR A 148 10.77 -1.35 7.18
C TYR A 148 9.70 -0.90 8.18
N VAL A 149 8.44 -1.04 7.76
CA VAL A 149 7.25 -0.93 8.61
C VAL A 149 6.45 -2.22 8.43
N HIS A 150 6.04 -2.80 9.55
CA HIS A 150 5.26 -4.04 9.60
C HIS A 150 4.39 -4.06 10.84
N PHE A 151 3.26 -4.74 10.77
CA PHE A 151 2.37 -5.07 11.90
C PHE A 151 1.85 -6.48 11.68
N ASP A 152 1.81 -7.26 12.77
CA ASP A 152 1.16 -8.57 12.75
C ASP A 152 -0.34 -8.41 12.57
N SER A 153 -0.94 -9.28 11.79
CA SER A 153 -2.37 -9.31 11.49
C SER A 153 -3.01 -10.62 11.95
N PRO A 154 -4.34 -10.70 12.08
CA PRO A 154 -5.01 -11.93 12.51
C PRO A 154 -5.25 -12.91 11.38
N ASP A 155 -4.42 -12.92 10.35
CA ASP A 155 -4.51 -13.91 9.28
C ASP A 155 -4.25 -15.31 9.82
N ARG A 156 -5.07 -16.29 9.39
CA ARG A 156 -4.98 -17.67 9.90
C ARG A 156 -3.70 -18.39 9.47
N ARG A 157 -3.16 -18.04 8.29
CA ARG A 157 -1.93 -18.63 7.78
C ARG A 157 -0.69 -18.09 8.50
N GLY A 158 -0.80 -16.92 9.16
CA GLY A 158 0.33 -16.20 9.75
C GLY A 158 1.17 -15.50 8.69
N ILE A 159 0.53 -14.85 7.73
CA ILE A 159 1.20 -14.07 6.68
C ILE A 159 0.71 -12.63 6.70
N ASP A 160 1.61 -11.72 6.46
CA ASP A 160 1.39 -10.30 6.55
C ASP A 160 1.87 -9.52 5.32
N VAL A 161 1.75 -8.21 5.40
CA VAL A 161 2.32 -7.25 4.46
C VAL A 161 3.36 -6.39 5.15
N GLY A 162 4.31 -5.87 4.39
CA GLY A 162 5.34 -4.97 4.88
C GLY A 162 5.70 -3.90 3.85
N LEU A 163 6.26 -2.79 4.34
CA LEU A 163 6.81 -1.74 3.51
C LEU A 163 8.27 -1.52 3.86
N LEU A 164 9.17 -1.81 2.93
CA LEU A 164 10.57 -1.44 3.03
C LEU A 164 10.75 -0.06 2.38
N TYR A 165 11.57 0.78 2.98
CA TYR A 165 11.84 2.13 2.48
C TYR A 165 13.32 2.48 2.62
N ARG A 166 13.87 3.23 1.68
CA ARG A 166 15.25 3.73 1.77
C ARG A 166 15.33 4.88 2.77
N ARG A 167 16.10 4.68 3.84
CA ARG A 167 16.28 5.66 4.93
C ARG A 167 16.95 6.96 4.44
N SER A 168 17.72 6.90 3.34
CA SER A 168 18.33 8.08 2.72
C SER A 168 17.34 8.92 1.90
N VAL A 169 16.10 8.43 1.67
CA VAL A 169 15.09 9.11 0.84
C VAL A 169 13.85 9.46 1.66
N PHE A 170 13.43 8.57 2.56
CA PHE A 170 12.20 8.70 3.32
C PHE A 170 12.40 8.61 4.82
N GLN A 171 11.62 9.39 5.53
CA GLN A 171 11.40 9.28 6.96
C GLN A 171 9.94 8.87 7.23
N VAL A 172 9.74 7.90 8.12
CA VAL A 172 8.39 7.53 8.57
C VAL A 172 7.86 8.56 9.54
N VAL A 173 6.75 9.19 9.19
CA VAL A 173 6.03 10.16 10.04
C VAL A 173 5.07 9.43 10.97
N SER A 174 4.30 8.50 10.41
CA SER A 174 3.37 7.66 11.17
C SER A 174 3.06 6.38 10.41
N SER A 175 2.62 5.36 11.14
CA SER A 175 2.16 4.12 10.53
C SER A 175 1.10 3.45 11.39
N ARG A 176 0.20 2.69 10.77
CA ARG A 176 -0.80 1.90 11.46
C ARG A 176 -1.30 0.73 10.62
N ALA A 177 -1.74 -0.32 11.28
CA ALA A 177 -2.57 -1.34 10.68
C ALA A 177 -4.02 -0.82 10.58
N VAL A 178 -4.65 -1.00 9.42
CA VAL A 178 -6.07 -0.73 9.22
C VAL A 178 -6.79 -2.08 9.21
N PRO A 179 -7.60 -2.37 10.22
CA PRO A 179 -8.24 -3.67 10.35
C PRO A 179 -9.23 -3.96 9.23
N VAL A 180 -9.08 -5.12 8.58
CA VAL A 180 -10.05 -5.62 7.60
C VAL A 180 -11.00 -6.57 8.32
N ARG A 181 -12.12 -6.02 8.82
CA ARG A 181 -13.12 -6.77 9.59
C ARG A 181 -14.48 -6.66 8.92
N ALA A 182 -15.06 -7.80 8.66
CA ALA A 182 -16.40 -7.92 8.09
C ALA A 182 -17.03 -9.25 8.52
N ALA A 183 -18.35 -9.32 8.46
CA ALA A 183 -19.09 -10.55 8.65
C ALA A 183 -20.19 -10.67 7.60
N LYS A 184 -20.48 -11.89 7.20
CA LYS A 184 -21.58 -12.22 6.31
C LYS A 184 -22.11 -13.61 6.65
N ASP A 185 -23.41 -13.73 6.84
CA ASP A 185 -24.11 -15.02 7.08
C ASP A 185 -23.49 -15.86 8.21
N GLY A 186 -23.00 -15.21 9.28
CA GLY A 186 -22.35 -15.84 10.43
C GLY A 186 -20.86 -16.14 10.25
N ASP A 187 -20.30 -15.95 9.05
CA ASP A 187 -18.85 -16.03 8.80
C ASP A 187 -18.17 -14.68 9.09
N THR A 188 -17.11 -14.73 9.89
CA THR A 188 -16.31 -13.54 10.24
C THR A 188 -14.98 -13.57 9.51
N LEU A 189 -14.72 -12.51 8.76
CA LEU A 189 -13.48 -12.37 8.01
C LEU A 189 -12.29 -12.16 8.96
N ARG A 190 -11.34 -13.10 8.89
CA ARG A 190 -10.00 -12.98 9.47
C ARG A 190 -9.00 -12.97 8.32
N THR A 191 -8.33 -11.87 8.14
CA THR A 191 -7.39 -11.67 7.03
C THR A 191 -6.36 -10.61 7.41
N ARG A 192 -5.39 -10.42 6.52
CA ARG A 192 -4.36 -9.38 6.67
C ARG A 192 -4.99 -8.01 6.80
N ASP A 193 -4.45 -7.22 7.70
CA ASP A 193 -4.78 -5.82 7.80
C ASP A 193 -4.10 -5.03 6.66
N ILE A 194 -4.64 -3.87 6.30
CA ILE A 194 -3.99 -2.96 5.35
C ILE A 194 -2.95 -2.15 6.12
N LEU A 195 -1.70 -2.17 5.66
CA LEU A 195 -0.65 -1.33 6.23
C LEU A 195 -0.76 0.08 5.64
N LEU A 196 -1.04 1.08 6.46
CA LEU A 196 -0.97 2.49 6.09
C LEU A 196 0.27 3.13 6.72
N THR A 197 1.13 3.71 5.89
CA THR A 197 2.33 4.43 6.33
C THR A 197 2.36 5.81 5.70
N CYS A 198 2.48 6.84 6.52
CA CYS A 198 2.79 8.20 6.10
C CYS A 198 4.31 8.39 6.18
N LEU A 199 4.91 8.73 5.05
CA LEU A 199 6.33 9.03 4.94
C LEU A 199 6.50 10.48 4.47
N GLU A 200 7.65 11.05 4.80
CA GLU A 200 8.09 12.36 4.29
C GLU A 200 9.39 12.16 3.53
N ASP A 201 9.49 12.73 2.33
CA ASP A 201 10.72 12.72 1.55
C ASP A 201 11.61 13.92 1.89
N GLY A 202 12.84 13.94 1.36
CA GLY A 202 13.80 15.03 1.62
C GLY A 202 13.38 16.42 1.12
N ARG A 203 12.24 16.54 0.40
CA ARG A 203 11.64 17.82 -0.03
C ARG A 203 10.55 18.29 0.92
N GLY A 204 10.19 17.46 1.92
CA GLY A 204 9.06 17.68 2.81
C GLY A 204 7.71 17.25 2.20
N ASP A 205 7.74 16.52 1.10
CA ASP A 205 6.53 15.98 0.47
C ASP A 205 6.04 14.76 1.24
N ARG A 206 4.75 14.75 1.61
CA ARG A 206 4.12 13.63 2.31
C ARG A 206 3.59 12.59 1.34
N TRP A 207 3.86 11.34 1.64
CA TRP A 207 3.45 10.16 0.90
C TRP A 207 2.63 9.26 1.80
N ASN A 208 1.38 9.00 1.45
CA ASN A 208 0.52 8.03 2.13
C ASN A 208 0.52 6.74 1.34
N VAL A 209 1.23 5.75 1.85
CA VAL A 209 1.44 4.46 1.19
C VAL A 209 0.64 3.39 1.91
N LEU A 210 -0.23 2.70 1.16
CA LEU A 210 -1.02 1.57 1.64
C LEU A 210 -0.48 0.30 0.99
N VAL A 211 -0.15 -0.71 1.80
CA VAL A 211 0.21 -2.05 1.30
C VAL A 211 -0.90 -3.02 1.66
N CYS A 212 -1.39 -3.75 0.66
CA CYS A 212 -2.56 -4.60 0.73
C CYS A 212 -2.24 -6.05 0.34
N HIS A 213 -2.92 -7.00 0.96
CA HIS A 213 -3.03 -8.37 0.47
C HIS A 213 -4.45 -8.87 0.72
N PHE A 214 -5.29 -8.81 -0.31
CA PHE A 214 -6.70 -9.16 -0.22
C PHE A 214 -6.91 -10.66 -0.07
N PRO A 215 -8.07 -11.09 0.46
CA PRO A 215 -8.42 -12.50 0.54
C PRO A 215 -8.35 -13.21 -0.80
N SER A 216 -7.76 -14.42 -0.82
CA SER A 216 -7.62 -15.21 -2.04
C SER A 216 -8.97 -15.65 -2.60
N LYS A 217 -8.99 -16.08 -3.88
CA LYS A 217 -10.18 -16.67 -4.55
C LYS A 217 -10.51 -18.09 -4.06
N TYR A 218 -9.84 -18.59 -3.04
CA TYR A 218 -10.15 -19.90 -2.48
C TYR A 218 -11.59 -19.95 -1.96
N GLY A 219 -12.36 -20.94 -2.42
CA GLY A 219 -13.81 -21.03 -2.17
C GLY A 219 -14.68 -20.50 -3.31
N GLY A 220 -14.10 -20.07 -4.43
CA GLY A 220 -14.84 -19.62 -5.61
C GLY A 220 -15.66 -18.34 -5.36
N GLY A 221 -16.79 -18.18 -6.05
CA GLY A 221 -17.66 -17.00 -5.93
C GLY A 221 -18.22 -16.75 -4.53
N ASP A 222 -18.28 -17.76 -3.69
CA ASP A 222 -18.74 -17.59 -2.30
C ASP A 222 -17.73 -16.82 -1.43
N SER A 223 -16.50 -16.59 -1.92
CA SER A 223 -15.47 -15.81 -1.25
C SER A 223 -15.38 -14.33 -1.72
N ASP A 224 -16.11 -13.95 -2.76
CA ASP A 224 -16.01 -12.61 -3.38
C ASP A 224 -16.33 -11.48 -2.39
N TRP A 225 -17.32 -11.70 -1.50
CA TRP A 225 -17.70 -10.74 -0.47
C TRP A 225 -16.52 -10.32 0.44
N ARG A 226 -15.53 -11.22 0.64
CA ARG A 226 -14.35 -10.96 1.46
C ARG A 226 -13.45 -9.92 0.81
N ARG A 227 -13.25 -10.03 -0.52
CA ARG A 227 -12.49 -9.05 -1.30
C ARG A 227 -13.25 -7.74 -1.43
N GLU A 228 -14.58 -7.79 -1.62
CA GLU A 228 -15.40 -6.59 -1.62
C GLU A 228 -15.34 -5.84 -0.27
N ALA A 229 -15.37 -6.56 0.85
CA ALA A 229 -15.23 -5.95 2.17
C ALA A 229 -13.88 -5.25 2.31
N ALA A 230 -12.77 -5.90 1.90
CA ALA A 230 -11.45 -5.30 1.90
C ALA A 230 -11.39 -4.06 0.98
N GLY A 231 -11.99 -4.15 -0.22
CA GLY A 231 -12.08 -3.04 -1.17
C GLY A 231 -12.85 -1.84 -0.61
N ARG A 232 -13.96 -2.06 0.11
CA ARG A 232 -14.72 -0.98 0.77
C ARG A 232 -13.90 -0.28 1.85
N ILE A 233 -13.18 -1.05 2.67
CA ILE A 233 -12.34 -0.48 3.72
C ILE A 233 -11.19 0.33 3.10
N LEU A 234 -10.49 -0.22 2.09
CA LEU A 234 -9.45 0.50 1.38
C LEU A 234 -9.99 1.79 0.75
N ARG A 235 -11.17 1.72 0.10
CA ARG A 235 -11.85 2.88 -0.47
C ARG A 235 -12.09 3.97 0.58
N GLN A 236 -12.64 3.62 1.74
CA GLN A 236 -12.90 4.57 2.83
C GLN A 236 -11.62 5.27 3.30
N VAL A 237 -10.50 4.52 3.40
CA VAL A 237 -9.21 5.11 3.78
C VAL A 237 -8.72 6.08 2.71
N CYS A 238 -8.76 5.68 1.44
CA CYS A 238 -8.35 6.54 0.33
C CYS A 238 -9.21 7.81 0.25
N ASP A 239 -10.54 7.69 0.37
CA ASP A 239 -11.46 8.84 0.37
C ASP A 239 -11.14 9.80 1.52
N SER A 240 -10.85 9.28 2.72
CA SER A 240 -10.48 10.09 3.88
C SER A 240 -9.17 10.86 3.67
N LEU A 241 -8.16 10.22 3.09
CA LEU A 241 -6.87 10.86 2.79
C LEU A 241 -7.04 11.96 1.74
N LEU A 242 -7.74 11.67 0.64
CA LEU A 242 -7.99 12.64 -0.42
C LEU A 242 -8.84 13.81 0.07
N ALA A 243 -9.86 13.56 0.91
CA ALA A 243 -10.67 14.61 1.53
C ALA A 243 -9.88 15.50 2.51
N ALA A 244 -8.81 14.95 3.11
CA ALA A 244 -7.88 15.70 3.93
C ALA A 244 -6.86 16.53 3.10
N GLY A 245 -6.93 16.47 1.76
CA GLY A 245 -6.03 17.20 0.86
C GLY A 245 -4.71 16.49 0.59
N GLU A 246 -4.57 15.21 0.95
CA GLU A 246 -3.36 14.45 0.67
C GLU A 246 -3.23 14.16 -0.84
N GLU A 247 -2.20 14.68 -1.46
CA GLU A 247 -2.02 14.61 -2.92
C GLU A 247 -1.26 13.36 -3.37
N ARG A 248 -0.40 12.79 -2.51
CA ARG A 248 0.42 11.62 -2.83
C ARG A 248 -0.07 10.40 -2.06
N VAL A 249 -1.16 9.82 -2.56
CA VAL A 249 -1.74 8.58 -2.04
C VAL A 249 -1.45 7.45 -3.01
N LEU A 250 -0.83 6.38 -2.52
CA LEU A 250 -0.48 5.19 -3.27
C LEU A 250 -0.98 3.94 -2.51
N ALA A 251 -1.83 3.13 -3.14
CA ALA A 251 -2.17 1.81 -2.64
C ALA A 251 -1.60 0.75 -3.59
N MET A 252 -0.81 -0.16 -3.05
CA MET A 252 -0.19 -1.25 -3.79
C MET A 252 -0.42 -2.58 -3.09
N GLY A 253 -0.46 -3.67 -3.85
CA GLY A 253 -0.69 -4.97 -3.23
C GLY A 253 -1.05 -6.07 -4.21
N ASP A 254 -1.18 -7.26 -3.64
CA ASP A 254 -1.89 -8.39 -4.23
C ASP A 254 -3.38 -8.30 -3.84
N PHE A 255 -4.19 -7.91 -4.81
CA PHE A 255 -5.64 -7.76 -4.60
C PHE A 255 -6.41 -9.05 -4.87
N ASN A 256 -5.71 -10.11 -5.26
CA ASN A 256 -6.28 -11.41 -5.57
C ASN A 256 -7.47 -11.35 -6.55
N ASP A 257 -7.54 -10.32 -7.38
CA ASP A 257 -8.59 -10.12 -8.38
C ASP A 257 -8.11 -9.27 -9.56
N THR A 258 -8.85 -9.35 -10.67
CA THR A 258 -8.56 -8.57 -11.88
C THR A 258 -9.21 -7.18 -11.82
N PRO A 259 -8.74 -6.19 -12.62
CA PRO A 259 -9.22 -4.80 -12.54
C PRO A 259 -10.72 -4.62 -12.73
N ASP A 260 -11.37 -5.54 -13.43
CA ASP A 260 -12.81 -5.52 -13.75
C ASP A 260 -13.70 -6.12 -12.66
N SER A 261 -13.11 -6.68 -11.59
CA SER A 261 -13.87 -7.27 -10.50
C SER A 261 -14.66 -6.23 -9.68
N PRO A 262 -15.80 -6.62 -9.09
CA PRO A 262 -16.59 -5.72 -8.24
C PRO A 262 -15.79 -5.11 -7.09
N ALA A 263 -14.89 -5.90 -6.46
CA ALA A 263 -14.07 -5.43 -5.35
C ALA A 263 -13.12 -4.28 -5.77
N LEU A 264 -12.53 -4.35 -6.97
CA LEU A 264 -11.59 -3.36 -7.45
C LEU A 264 -12.29 -2.17 -8.11
N GLN A 265 -13.48 -2.37 -8.67
CA GLN A 265 -14.30 -1.27 -9.17
C GLN A 265 -14.74 -0.28 -8.07
N LEU A 266 -14.79 -0.71 -6.81
CA LEU A 266 -15.03 0.18 -5.67
C LEU A 266 -13.99 1.31 -5.56
N LEU A 267 -12.76 1.08 -6.00
CA LEU A 267 -11.66 2.06 -5.94
C LEU A 267 -11.66 3.04 -7.13
N SER A 268 -12.40 2.71 -8.20
CA SER A 268 -12.49 3.52 -9.40
C SER A 268 -13.17 4.88 -9.10
N GLY A 269 -12.65 5.92 -9.69
CA GLY A 269 -13.08 7.31 -9.50
C GLY A 269 -12.16 8.11 -8.60
N PRO A 270 -12.02 7.83 -7.28
CA PRO A 270 -11.09 8.57 -6.42
C PRO A 270 -9.64 8.19 -6.65
N MET A 271 -9.37 6.95 -7.07
CA MET A 271 -8.03 6.44 -7.33
C MET A 271 -7.93 5.90 -8.74
N VAL A 272 -6.74 6.00 -9.35
CA VAL A 272 -6.46 5.52 -10.70
C VAL A 272 -5.69 4.21 -10.63
N ASN A 273 -6.24 3.15 -11.21
CA ASN A 273 -5.57 1.85 -11.32
C ASN A 273 -4.58 1.84 -12.48
N LEU A 274 -3.29 1.88 -12.17
CA LEU A 274 -2.22 1.85 -13.18
C LEU A 274 -2.06 0.48 -13.85
N ALA A 275 -2.55 -0.59 -13.23
CA ALA A 275 -2.47 -1.95 -13.77
C ALA A 275 -3.57 -2.24 -14.83
N ALA A 276 -4.69 -1.52 -14.82
CA ALA A 276 -5.80 -1.78 -15.73
C ALA A 276 -5.41 -1.73 -17.22
N PRO A 277 -4.62 -0.75 -17.71
CA PRO A 277 -4.18 -0.73 -19.10
C PRO A 277 -3.23 -1.91 -19.46
N LEU A 278 -2.46 -2.43 -18.50
CA LEU A 278 -1.60 -3.59 -18.70
C LEU A 278 -2.42 -4.87 -18.82
N ALA A 279 -3.39 -5.04 -17.94
CA ALA A 279 -4.35 -6.16 -17.98
C ALA A 279 -5.14 -6.19 -19.31
N ALA A 280 -5.60 -5.04 -19.80
CA ALA A 280 -6.29 -4.93 -21.06
C ALA A 280 -5.43 -5.35 -22.27
N ARG A 281 -4.08 -5.30 -22.13
CA ARG A 281 -3.13 -5.82 -23.13
C ARG A 281 -2.75 -7.30 -22.90
N GLY A 282 -3.44 -8.00 -22.01
CA GLY A 282 -3.18 -9.41 -21.69
C GLY A 282 -1.91 -9.65 -20.88
N GLN A 283 -1.35 -8.62 -20.26
CA GLN A 283 -0.21 -8.78 -19.35
C GLN A 283 -0.68 -9.24 -17.97
N GLY A 284 0.17 -9.93 -17.24
CA GLY A 284 -0.17 -10.43 -15.91
C GLY A 284 1.02 -10.59 -15.00
N SER A 285 0.75 -10.53 -13.70
CA SER A 285 1.73 -10.77 -12.65
C SER A 285 1.77 -12.25 -12.21
N ILE A 286 0.68 -12.98 -12.40
CA ILE A 286 0.59 -14.42 -12.10
C ILE A 286 0.16 -15.17 -13.37
N ARG A 287 0.60 -16.44 -13.46
CA ARG A 287 0.17 -17.32 -14.55
C ARG A 287 -0.60 -18.51 -13.99
N PHE A 288 -1.90 -18.54 -14.25
CA PHE A 288 -2.80 -19.59 -13.82
C PHE A 288 -3.36 -20.35 -15.04
N GLU A 289 -3.23 -21.68 -15.06
CA GLU A 289 -3.66 -22.55 -16.19
C GLU A 289 -3.23 -22.03 -17.57
N GLY A 290 -1.98 -21.57 -17.66
CA GLY A 290 -1.41 -21.06 -18.91
C GLY A 290 -1.82 -19.65 -19.29
N ARG A 291 -2.73 -19.00 -18.54
CA ARG A 291 -3.21 -17.64 -18.79
C ARG A 291 -2.58 -16.65 -17.81
N TRP A 292 -2.15 -15.51 -18.33
CA TRP A 292 -1.70 -14.42 -17.48
C TRP A 292 -2.89 -13.69 -16.87
N GLN A 293 -2.81 -13.43 -15.58
CA GLN A 293 -3.76 -12.61 -14.83
C GLN A 293 -2.99 -11.53 -14.08
N LEU A 294 -3.49 -10.31 -14.11
CA LEU A 294 -2.91 -9.21 -13.35
C LEU A 294 -3.76 -9.00 -12.09
N ILE A 295 -3.24 -9.48 -10.97
CA ILE A 295 -3.89 -9.41 -9.65
C ILE A 295 -3.08 -8.57 -8.65
N ASP A 296 -1.86 -8.19 -9.02
CA ASP A 296 -1.05 -7.23 -8.31
C ASP A 296 -1.29 -5.84 -8.92
N HIS A 297 -1.66 -4.87 -8.11
CA HIS A 297 -2.07 -3.56 -8.57
C HIS A 297 -1.35 -2.44 -7.85
N MET A 298 -1.26 -1.29 -8.53
CA MET A 298 -0.96 0.00 -7.93
C MET A 298 -2.04 1.00 -8.29
N TYR A 299 -2.69 1.55 -7.27
CA TYR A 299 -3.62 2.65 -7.37
C TYR A 299 -2.95 3.91 -6.88
N VAL A 300 -3.10 4.99 -7.60
CA VAL A 300 -2.53 6.29 -7.24
C VAL A 300 -3.61 7.36 -7.22
N SER A 301 -3.38 8.42 -6.43
CA SER A 301 -4.19 9.64 -6.49
C SER A 301 -4.15 10.25 -7.89
N PRO A 302 -5.20 10.97 -8.32
CA PRO A 302 -5.24 11.60 -9.64
C PRO A 302 -4.04 12.52 -9.94
N SER A 303 -3.52 13.21 -8.93
CA SER A 303 -2.33 14.06 -9.02
C SER A 303 -1.06 13.32 -9.46
N LEU A 304 -0.93 12.05 -9.09
CA LEU A 304 0.20 11.21 -9.49
C LEU A 304 -0.02 10.50 -10.83
N ALA A 305 -1.28 10.22 -11.19
CA ALA A 305 -1.61 9.32 -12.30
C ALA A 305 -0.99 9.72 -13.64
N ALA A 306 -1.05 11.02 -13.99
CA ALA A 306 -0.59 11.52 -15.29
C ALA A 306 0.93 11.37 -15.52
N ARG A 307 1.70 11.19 -14.45
CA ARG A 307 3.16 11.07 -14.47
C ARG A 307 3.66 9.72 -13.96
N SER A 308 2.74 8.77 -13.83
CA SER A 308 3.01 7.41 -13.36
C SER A 308 3.13 6.44 -14.53
N THR A 309 4.20 5.65 -14.54
CA THR A 309 4.38 4.51 -15.45
C THR A 309 4.56 3.24 -14.64
N LEU A 310 3.66 2.27 -14.84
CA LEU A 310 3.72 0.95 -14.22
C LEU A 310 4.25 -0.09 -15.20
N GLU A 311 5.17 -0.93 -14.74
CA GLU A 311 5.74 -2.05 -15.48
C GLU A 311 5.63 -3.35 -14.68
N ILE A 312 5.39 -4.47 -15.36
CA ILE A 312 5.52 -5.81 -14.79
C ILE A 312 6.93 -6.31 -15.10
N LEU A 313 7.70 -6.60 -14.07
CA LEU A 313 9.09 -7.02 -14.21
C LEU A 313 9.20 -8.52 -14.53
N HIS A 314 10.15 -8.85 -15.38
CA HIS A 314 10.41 -10.23 -15.83
C HIS A 314 11.86 -10.63 -15.55
N PRO A 315 12.26 -10.88 -14.26
CA PRO A 315 13.64 -11.25 -13.96
C PRO A 315 14.00 -12.57 -14.64
N PRO A 316 14.97 -12.58 -15.56
CA PRO A 316 15.26 -13.80 -16.34
C PRO A 316 15.76 -14.96 -15.47
N PHE A 317 16.40 -14.64 -14.35
CA PHE A 317 16.89 -15.63 -13.38
C PHE A 317 15.80 -16.16 -12.42
N LEU A 318 14.58 -15.63 -12.47
CA LEU A 318 13.37 -16.09 -11.76
C LEU A 318 12.24 -16.43 -12.73
N THR A 319 12.60 -16.80 -13.95
CA THR A 319 11.66 -17.23 -14.97
C THR A 319 11.99 -18.67 -15.38
N THR A 320 10.98 -19.49 -15.55
CA THR A 320 11.11 -20.87 -15.98
C THR A 320 10.09 -21.20 -17.06
N HIS A 321 10.40 -22.19 -17.89
CA HIS A 321 9.44 -22.67 -18.89
C HIS A 321 8.26 -23.40 -18.24
N ASP A 322 7.06 -23.17 -18.75
CA ASP A 322 5.86 -23.90 -18.37
C ASP A 322 5.69 -25.13 -19.27
N ASN A 323 6.12 -26.28 -18.77
CA ASN A 323 6.06 -27.56 -19.52
C ASN A 323 4.63 -28.07 -19.77
N VAL A 324 3.62 -27.49 -19.09
CA VAL A 324 2.21 -27.91 -19.23
C VAL A 324 1.48 -27.07 -20.26
N HIS A 325 1.68 -25.73 -20.23
CA HIS A 325 0.91 -24.80 -21.05
C HIS A 325 1.76 -24.03 -22.07
N SER A 326 3.03 -24.39 -22.24
CA SER A 326 4.00 -23.69 -23.06
C SER A 326 4.27 -22.23 -22.60
N GLY A 327 5.39 -21.65 -23.04
CA GLY A 327 5.80 -20.29 -22.66
C GLY A 327 6.41 -20.22 -21.25
N ASP A 328 6.64 -19.02 -20.78
CA ASP A 328 7.36 -18.77 -19.54
C ASP A 328 6.43 -18.43 -18.37
N LYS A 329 6.84 -18.81 -17.16
CA LYS A 329 6.17 -18.48 -15.91
C LYS A 329 7.18 -18.10 -14.83
N PRO A 330 6.74 -17.44 -13.73
CA PRO A 330 7.59 -17.20 -12.60
C PRO A 330 8.14 -18.51 -12.01
N LEU A 331 9.39 -18.47 -11.56
CA LEU A 331 10.01 -19.57 -10.83
C LEU A 331 9.65 -19.43 -9.35
N ARG A 332 8.62 -20.17 -8.93
CA ARG A 332 8.12 -20.17 -7.57
C ARG A 332 9.03 -20.97 -6.62
N THR A 333 8.83 -20.78 -5.33
CA THR A 333 9.64 -21.46 -4.30
C THR A 333 9.46 -22.99 -4.33
N TYR A 334 8.21 -23.43 -4.49
CA TYR A 334 7.85 -24.85 -4.55
C TYR A 334 6.91 -25.15 -5.74
N LEU A 335 7.06 -26.32 -6.29
CA LEU A 335 6.08 -26.92 -7.22
C LEU A 335 5.51 -28.19 -6.58
N GLY A 336 4.30 -28.11 -6.03
CA GLY A 336 3.80 -29.12 -5.12
C GLY A 336 4.74 -29.28 -3.93
N PRO A 337 5.18 -30.48 -3.56
CA PRO A 337 6.12 -30.68 -2.45
C PRO A 337 7.59 -30.40 -2.82
N ARG A 338 7.91 -30.26 -4.11
CA ARG A 338 9.29 -30.14 -4.60
C ARG A 338 9.80 -28.71 -4.48
N TYR A 339 10.90 -28.51 -3.75
CA TYR A 339 11.63 -27.24 -3.73
C TYR A 339 12.27 -26.97 -5.09
N THR A 340 12.05 -25.78 -5.66
CA THR A 340 12.56 -25.38 -6.97
C THR A 340 13.62 -24.28 -6.90
N GLY A 341 13.76 -23.63 -5.75
CA GLY A 341 14.76 -22.58 -5.53
C GLY A 341 14.40 -21.24 -6.11
N GLY A 342 13.15 -21.03 -6.53
CA GLY A 342 12.63 -19.74 -6.94
C GLY A 342 12.17 -18.88 -5.76
N VAL A 343 11.49 -17.77 -6.05
CA VAL A 343 11.02 -16.82 -5.05
C VAL A 343 9.51 -16.79 -4.96
N SER A 344 8.80 -16.66 -6.09
CA SER A 344 7.38 -16.40 -6.08
C SER A 344 6.71 -16.88 -7.37
N ASP A 345 5.41 -17.19 -7.30
CA ASP A 345 4.53 -17.36 -8.45
C ASP A 345 4.00 -16.03 -9.00
N HIS A 346 4.32 -14.93 -8.34
CA HIS A 346 4.06 -13.57 -8.81
C HIS A 346 5.29 -12.93 -9.46
N ARG A 347 5.06 -12.07 -10.42
CA ARG A 347 6.05 -11.14 -10.97
C ARG A 347 6.00 -9.83 -10.18
N PRO A 348 7.13 -9.22 -9.87
CA PRO A 348 7.13 -7.90 -9.26
C PRO A 348 6.58 -6.85 -10.22
N ILE A 349 5.94 -5.82 -9.68
CA ILE A 349 5.50 -4.63 -10.41
C ILE A 349 6.29 -3.42 -9.95
N LEU A 350 6.63 -2.54 -10.90
CA LEU A 350 7.49 -1.37 -10.69
C LEU A 350 6.79 -0.11 -11.19
N LEU A 351 6.68 0.88 -10.31
CA LEU A 351 6.17 2.20 -10.63
C LEU A 351 7.33 3.19 -10.72
N ARG A 352 7.38 3.94 -11.80
CA ARG A 352 8.21 5.12 -11.98
C ARG A 352 7.34 6.35 -12.10
N LEU A 353 7.80 7.44 -11.53
CA LEU A 353 7.15 8.73 -11.58
C LEU A 353 8.05 9.70 -12.35
N ASP A 354 7.48 10.36 -13.36
CA ASP A 354 8.14 11.47 -14.01
C ASP A 354 8.14 12.72 -13.09
N PRO A 355 9.14 13.59 -13.18
CA PRO A 355 9.15 14.82 -12.43
C PRO A 355 7.90 15.65 -12.74
N PRO A 356 7.38 16.44 -11.80
CA PRO A 356 6.27 17.35 -12.08
C PRO A 356 6.67 18.31 -13.19
N PRO A 357 5.73 18.73 -14.03
CA PRO A 357 6.01 19.79 -15.01
C PRO A 357 6.55 21.02 -14.28
N PRO A 358 7.52 21.73 -14.86
CA PRO A 358 8.03 22.95 -14.24
C PRO A 358 6.84 23.85 -13.91
N SER A 359 6.75 24.26 -12.63
CA SER A 359 5.73 25.22 -12.22
C SER A 359 5.84 26.44 -13.12
N ALA A 360 4.75 26.82 -13.79
CA ALA A 360 4.72 28.04 -14.54
C ALA A 360 5.14 29.17 -13.57
N THR A 361 6.35 29.66 -13.74
CA THR A 361 6.80 30.86 -13.00
C THR A 361 5.72 31.89 -13.25
N PRO A 362 5.11 32.50 -12.22
CA PRO A 362 4.16 33.54 -12.46
C PRO A 362 4.91 34.60 -13.27
N THR A 363 4.49 34.79 -14.51
CA THR A 363 4.99 35.86 -15.35
C THR A 363 4.73 37.12 -14.55
N LEU A 364 5.77 37.73 -14.00
CA LEU A 364 5.68 39.04 -13.38
C LEU A 364 4.98 39.90 -14.45
N ALA A 365 3.72 40.20 -14.18
CA ALA A 365 2.99 41.15 -15.02
C ALA A 365 3.89 42.39 -15.14
N SER A 366 4.27 42.74 -16.36
CA SER A 366 5.01 43.94 -16.64
C SER A 366 4.30 45.08 -15.92
N PRO A 367 5.02 45.94 -15.18
CA PRO A 367 4.40 47.06 -14.51
C PRO A 367 3.64 47.88 -15.58
N PRO A 368 2.45 48.38 -15.28
CA PRO A 368 1.69 49.19 -16.22
C PRO A 368 2.55 50.41 -16.60
N PRO A 369 2.47 50.87 -17.86
CA PRO A 369 3.24 52.04 -18.31
C PRO A 369 2.91 53.21 -17.41
N SER A 370 3.94 53.83 -16.87
CA SER A 370 3.86 55.06 -16.07
C SER A 370 3.22 56.15 -16.91
N ILE A 371 2.02 56.52 -16.60
CA ILE A 371 1.35 57.69 -17.18
C ILE A 371 1.95 58.92 -16.49
N SER A 372 2.83 59.64 -17.20
CA SER A 372 3.30 60.97 -16.80
C SER A 372 2.14 61.98 -16.95
N THR A 373 1.43 62.22 -15.91
CA THR A 373 0.49 63.34 -15.85
C THR A 373 1.22 64.57 -15.32
N THR A 374 1.69 65.43 -16.23
CA THR A 374 1.94 66.83 -15.94
C THR A 374 0.55 67.49 -15.82
N SER A 375 0.16 67.80 -14.60
CA SER A 375 -0.98 68.73 -14.38
C SER A 375 -0.65 69.73 -13.32
N ALA A 376 -0.78 70.97 -13.72
CA ALA A 376 -0.54 72.18 -12.93
C ALA A 376 -1.59 72.29 -11.80
N LEU A 377 -1.13 72.80 -10.66
CA LEU A 377 -1.94 73.19 -9.49
C LEU A 377 -2.77 74.48 -9.76
N PRO A 378 -4.01 74.57 -9.31
CA PRO A 378 -4.63 75.83 -8.93
C PRO A 378 -4.70 75.99 -7.40
N PRO A 379 -4.77 77.27 -6.87
CA PRO A 379 -4.54 77.63 -5.51
C PRO A 379 -5.72 77.36 -4.54
N PRO A 380 -5.49 77.52 -3.21
CA PRO A 380 -6.43 77.05 -2.19
C PRO A 380 -7.55 78.04 -1.84
N SER A 381 -8.72 77.51 -1.50
CA SER A 381 -9.73 78.29 -0.80
C SER A 381 -10.27 77.61 0.44
N ALA A 382 -10.50 78.40 1.45
CA ALA A 382 -10.68 78.21 2.86
C ALA A 382 -11.91 77.40 3.34
N THR A 383 -11.69 76.65 4.40
CA THR A 383 -12.46 76.36 5.63
C THR A 383 -13.92 76.83 5.80
N PRO A 384 -14.71 76.45 6.83
CA PRO A 384 -14.65 75.31 7.81
C PRO A 384 -16.04 74.67 8.15
N HIS A 385 -16.06 73.73 9.03
CA HIS A 385 -16.97 73.37 10.15
C HIS A 385 -17.15 71.85 10.24
N ALA A 386 -16.73 71.26 11.25
CA ALA A 386 -17.16 71.08 12.64
C ALA A 386 -18.12 69.90 12.89
N ALA A 387 -17.67 69.08 13.80
CA ALA A 387 -18.39 68.29 14.80
C ALA A 387 -19.05 66.98 14.35
N LEU A 388 -18.86 65.86 14.97
CA LEU A 388 -19.05 65.45 16.35
C LEU A 388 -18.68 63.96 16.49
N PHE A 389 -17.84 63.64 17.45
CA PHE A 389 -17.76 62.38 18.18
C PHE A 389 -18.91 62.32 19.21
N PRO A 390 -19.19 61.22 19.96
CA PRO A 390 -18.46 60.06 20.41
C PRO A 390 -19.36 58.80 20.65
N PRO A 391 -19.09 57.88 21.55
CA PRO A 391 -17.89 57.22 22.00
C PRO A 391 -17.92 55.68 22.08
N ALA A 392 -16.79 55.14 22.49
CA ALA A 392 -16.43 53.80 22.88
C ALA A 392 -17.31 53.10 23.93
N PHE A 393 -17.28 51.77 23.93
CA PHE A 393 -17.23 50.98 25.17
C PHE A 393 -16.36 49.74 24.98
N SER A 394 -15.41 49.67 25.85
CA SER A 394 -14.52 48.60 26.26
C SER A 394 -15.28 47.48 26.99
N THR A 395 -14.87 46.23 26.99
CA THR A 395 -13.97 45.60 27.96
C THR A 395 -13.90 44.10 27.75
N PRO A 396 -12.78 43.46 28.17
CA PRO A 396 -12.54 42.03 27.94
C PRO A 396 -12.96 41.20 29.15
N LEU A 397 -13.26 39.92 28.91
CA LEU A 397 -13.43 38.92 29.98
C LEU A 397 -12.35 37.86 29.86
N SER A 398 -11.65 37.72 30.98
CA SER A 398 -10.58 36.77 31.29
C SER A 398 -11.09 35.35 31.51
N PRO A 399 -10.21 34.32 31.41
CA PRO A 399 -10.55 32.94 31.62
C PRO A 399 -10.51 32.51 33.11
N PRO A 400 -11.17 31.44 33.51
CA PRO A 400 -10.99 30.86 34.85
C PRO A 400 -9.87 29.81 34.85
N SER A 401 -9.14 29.85 35.94
CA SER A 401 -8.02 29.00 36.36
C SER A 401 -8.48 27.59 36.82
N PRO A 402 -7.53 26.65 36.90
CA PRO A 402 -7.82 25.28 37.34
C PRO A 402 -7.65 25.11 38.83
N SER A 403 -8.27 24.07 39.37
CA SER A 403 -7.99 23.57 40.74
C SER A 403 -8.06 22.05 40.83
N PRO A 404 -7.46 21.44 41.84
CA PRO A 404 -6.59 20.28 41.73
C PRO A 404 -7.15 19.05 42.49
N GLY A 405 -6.48 17.92 42.41
CA GLY A 405 -6.73 16.79 43.29
C GLY A 405 -6.18 15.50 42.70
N VAL A 406 -5.04 15.16 43.05
CA VAL A 406 -4.57 14.34 44.18
C VAL A 406 -4.73 12.84 43.90
N CYS A 407 -3.56 12.23 43.61
CA CYS A 407 -2.84 11.28 44.48
C CYS A 407 -3.45 9.87 44.55
N THR A 408 -2.80 8.83 44.24
CA THR A 408 -1.77 8.02 44.89
C THR A 408 -1.83 6.56 44.41
N ARG A 409 -0.65 6.02 44.14
CA ARG A 409 -0.07 4.76 44.65
C ARG A 409 -0.87 3.46 44.41
N ASN A 410 -0.32 2.38 44.10
CA ASN A 410 0.96 1.66 44.24
C ASN A 410 0.75 0.24 43.72
N ARG A 411 1.86 -0.35 43.24
CA ARG A 411 2.35 -1.73 43.47
C ARG A 411 1.33 -2.88 43.33
N GLU A 412 1.53 -3.81 42.46
CA GLU A 412 2.58 -4.86 42.47
C GLU A 412 2.86 -5.33 41.03
#